data_570096ce2c3ffd6eab9a742b9c348dce
#
_entry.id   570096ce2c3ffd6eab9a742b9c348dce
#
_cell.length_a   1.000
_cell.length_b   1.000
_cell.length_c   1.000
_cell.angle_alpha   90.00
_cell.angle_beta   90.00
_cell.angle_gamma   90.00
#
_symmetry.space_group_name_H-M   'P 1'
#
loop_
_entity.id
_entity.type
_entity.pdbx_description
1 polymer ?
#
loop_
_entity_poly.entity_id
_entity_poly.type
_entity_poly.pdbx_seq_one_letter_code
_entity_poly.pdbx_strand_id
1 'polypeptide(L)'
;GTTNPKLIPGATIQYCIAVSNATGSADATTIAISDPLPSQVTFDSTFGILLNGTVSAGVCQADGSAGGSFASNTVSGTLATLPGGSTRTLVFRAVIN
;
A
#
# COMPACT_ATOMS: atom_id res chain seq x y z
N GLY A 1 10.63 -19.08 -11.07
CA GLY A 1 10.55 -19.11 -11.38
C GLY A 1 10.21 -18.28 -11.54
N THR A 2 10.74 -17.84 -11.69
CA THR A 2 10.27 -17.17 -11.84
C THR A 2 9.51 -17.06 -12.79
N THR A 3 8.90 -17.49 -12.84
CA THR A 3 7.89 -17.39 -13.68
C THR A 3 7.16 -16.21 -13.50
N ASN A 4 6.97 -15.47 -14.48
CA ASN A 4 6.12 -14.33 -14.43
C ASN A 4 4.72 -14.78 -14.16
N PRO A 5 4.06 -14.26 -13.14
CA PRO A 5 2.68 -14.58 -12.91
C PRO A 5 1.86 -14.13 -14.10
N LYS A 6 0.95 -14.95 -14.50
CA LYS A 6 0.02 -14.57 -15.56
C LYS A 6 -0.97 -13.58 -15.02
N LEU A 7 -1.27 -12.55 -15.81
CA LEU A 7 -2.32 -11.60 -15.50
C LEU A 7 -3.63 -12.19 -15.95
N ILE A 8 -4.44 -12.60 -14.99
CA ILE A 8 -5.74 -13.23 -15.27
C ILE A 8 -6.82 -12.16 -15.12
N PRO A 9 -7.54 -11.81 -16.19
CA PRO A 9 -8.61 -10.81 -16.09
C PRO A 9 -9.61 -11.18 -15.01
N GLY A 10 -9.99 -10.21 -14.21
CA GLY A 10 -10.91 -10.38 -13.10
C GLY A 10 -10.25 -10.80 -11.80
N ALA A 11 -8.97 -11.15 -11.82
CA ALA A 11 -8.25 -11.48 -10.57
C ALA A 11 -7.97 -10.22 -9.78
N THR A 12 -8.03 -10.33 -8.46
CA THR A 12 -7.72 -9.24 -7.56
C THR A 12 -6.27 -9.33 -7.10
N ILE A 13 -5.57 -8.21 -7.16
CA ILE A 13 -4.20 -8.09 -6.66
C ILE A 13 -4.21 -7.16 -5.47
N GLN A 14 -3.57 -7.56 -4.37
CA GLN A 14 -3.37 -6.69 -3.23
C GLN A 14 -1.99 -6.06 -3.33
N TYR A 15 -1.96 -4.74 -3.25
CA TYR A 15 -0.74 -3.95 -3.27
C TYR A 15 -0.41 -3.51 -1.85
N CYS A 16 0.86 -3.61 -1.50
CA CYS A 16 1.32 -3.15 -0.19
C CYS A 16 2.59 -2.33 -0.37
N ILE A 17 2.58 -1.13 0.20
CA ILE A 17 3.75 -0.28 0.27
C ILE A 17 4.13 -0.17 1.74
N ALA A 18 5.29 -0.72 2.11
CA ALA A 18 5.77 -0.69 3.48
C ALA A 18 6.90 0.33 3.60
N VAL A 19 6.77 1.21 4.59
CA VAL A 19 7.77 2.23 4.89
C VAL A 19 8.33 1.97 6.27
N SER A 20 9.65 1.85 6.36
CA SER A 20 10.35 1.59 7.62
C SER A 20 11.27 2.75 7.95
N ASN A 21 11.38 3.05 9.25
CA ASN A 21 12.35 4.01 9.75
C ASN A 21 13.40 3.25 10.56
N ALA A 22 14.67 3.51 10.32
CA ALA A 22 15.76 2.76 10.95
C ALA A 22 15.75 2.93 12.47
N THR A 23 16.13 1.86 13.17
CA THR A 23 16.28 1.88 14.61
C THR A 23 17.31 2.95 15.01
N GLY A 24 16.97 3.78 15.98
CA GLY A 24 17.84 4.86 16.45
C GLY A 24 17.72 6.15 15.67
N SER A 25 16.95 6.15 14.58
CA SER A 25 16.72 7.37 13.81
C SER A 25 15.65 8.25 14.46
N ALA A 26 15.67 9.52 14.15
CA ALA A 26 14.62 10.46 14.55
C ALA A 26 13.29 10.06 13.87
N ASP A 27 12.17 10.51 14.44
CA ASP A 27 10.86 10.28 13.87
C ASP A 27 10.78 10.82 12.45
N ALA A 28 10.19 10.04 11.54
CA ALA A 28 9.90 10.50 10.20
C ALA A 28 8.47 11.05 10.16
N THR A 29 8.32 12.27 9.66
CA THR A 29 7.02 12.94 9.58
C THR A 29 6.67 13.22 8.13
N THR A 30 5.39 13.47 7.87
CA THR A 30 4.89 13.85 6.54
C THR A 30 5.30 12.84 5.47
N ILE A 31 5.01 11.55 5.74
CA ILE A 31 5.32 10.49 4.81
C ILE A 31 4.18 10.38 3.81
N ALA A 32 4.36 11.00 2.65
CA ALA A 32 3.35 11.00 1.59
C ALA A 32 3.69 9.92 0.57
N ILE A 33 2.68 9.13 0.21
CA ILE A 33 2.82 8.05 -0.77
C ILE A 33 1.95 8.38 -1.96
N SER A 34 2.48 8.17 -3.17
CA SER A 34 1.75 8.35 -4.41
C SER A 34 2.11 7.19 -5.34
N ASP A 35 1.10 6.44 -5.77
CA ASP A 35 1.29 5.23 -6.56
C ASP A 35 0.39 5.25 -7.80
N PRO A 36 0.92 5.65 -8.95
CA PRO A 36 0.15 5.60 -10.20
C PRO A 36 -0.08 4.13 -10.59
N LEU A 37 -1.31 3.79 -10.95
CA LEU A 37 -1.63 2.43 -11.34
C LEU A 37 -1.33 2.21 -12.82
N PRO A 38 -0.86 1.01 -13.19
CA PRO A 38 -0.74 0.66 -14.60
C PRO A 38 -2.13 0.52 -15.23
N SER A 39 -2.19 0.68 -16.55
CA SER A 39 -3.46 0.64 -17.27
C SER A 39 -4.12 -0.74 -17.26
N GLN A 40 -3.37 -1.78 -16.88
CA GLN A 40 -3.86 -3.16 -16.86
C GLN A 40 -4.73 -3.48 -15.65
N VAL A 41 -4.85 -2.58 -14.70
CA VAL A 41 -5.64 -2.82 -13.49
C VAL A 41 -6.62 -1.69 -13.24
N THR A 42 -7.68 -2.00 -12.49
CA THR A 42 -8.67 -1.02 -12.04
C THR A 42 -8.71 -1.03 -10.53
N PHE A 43 -8.63 0.14 -9.93
CA PHE A 43 -8.68 0.30 -8.47
C PHE A 43 -9.97 -0.28 -7.90
N ASP A 44 -9.85 -1.03 -6.80
CA ASP A 44 -11.01 -1.59 -6.09
C ASP A 44 -11.47 -0.58 -5.02
N SER A 45 -12.47 0.22 -5.35
CA SER A 45 -12.99 1.25 -4.46
C SER A 45 -13.78 0.67 -3.28
N THR A 46 -14.24 -0.57 -3.38
CA THR A 46 -14.94 -1.22 -2.28
C THR A 46 -13.98 -1.57 -1.16
N PHE A 47 -12.80 -2.10 -1.49
CA PHE A 47 -11.77 -2.34 -0.49
C PHE A 47 -11.21 -1.02 0.04
N GLY A 48 -11.02 -0.05 -0.85
CA GLY A 48 -10.48 1.26 -0.49
C GLY A 48 -8.98 1.24 -0.24
N ILE A 49 -8.53 2.18 0.58
CA ILE A 49 -7.12 2.35 0.94
C ILE A 49 -7.00 2.26 2.44
N LEU A 50 -6.09 1.41 2.93
CA LEU A 50 -5.83 1.25 4.36
C LEU A 50 -4.45 1.82 4.69
N LEU A 51 -4.40 2.72 5.66
CA LEU A 51 -3.18 3.42 6.07
C LEU A 51 -2.75 2.97 7.46
N ASN A 52 -1.43 3.02 7.70
CA ASN A 52 -0.85 2.74 9.02
C ASN A 52 -1.09 1.30 9.48
N GLY A 53 -1.10 0.37 8.54
CA GLY A 53 -1.19 -1.04 8.87
C GLY A 53 0.16 -1.61 9.29
N THR A 54 0.17 -2.90 9.62
CA THR A 54 1.35 -3.60 10.12
C THR A 54 1.80 -4.69 9.17
N VAL A 55 3.03 -5.15 9.39
CA VAL A 55 3.61 -6.29 8.69
C VAL A 55 3.84 -7.39 9.70
N SER A 56 3.44 -8.61 9.38
CA SER A 56 3.66 -9.77 10.22
C SER A 56 4.23 -10.91 9.37
N ALA A 57 5.36 -11.45 9.79
CA ALA A 57 6.05 -12.53 9.08
C ALA A 57 6.29 -12.18 7.60
N GLY A 58 6.63 -10.94 7.32
CA GLY A 58 6.88 -10.47 5.96
C GLY A 58 5.63 -10.21 5.13
N VAL A 59 4.44 -10.30 5.72
CA VAL A 59 3.18 -10.13 5.02
C VAL A 59 2.46 -8.89 5.54
N CYS A 60 2.03 -8.02 4.64
CA CYS A 60 1.25 -6.85 5.01
C CYS A 60 -0.14 -7.28 5.46
N GLN A 61 -0.55 -6.77 6.61
CA GLN A 61 -1.86 -7.05 7.17
C GLN A 61 -2.88 -6.03 6.71
N ALA A 62 -4.13 -6.43 6.55
CA ALA A 62 -5.20 -5.51 6.19
C ALA A 62 -5.83 -4.91 7.45
N ASP A 63 -4.98 -4.40 8.34
CA ASP A 63 -5.37 -3.90 9.66
C ASP A 63 -5.24 -2.39 9.79
N GLY A 64 -4.95 -1.70 8.69
CA GLY A 64 -4.88 -0.25 8.69
C GLY A 64 -6.25 0.42 8.75
N SER A 65 -6.23 1.74 8.85
CA SER A 65 -7.45 2.55 8.87
C SER A 65 -7.75 3.10 7.48
N ALA A 66 -9.01 3.20 7.13
CA ALA A 66 -9.41 3.78 5.85
C ALA A 66 -8.93 5.23 5.73
N GLY A 67 -8.41 5.59 4.58
CA GLY A 67 -7.92 6.94 4.34
C GLY A 67 -7.37 7.08 2.93
N GLY A 68 -6.63 8.17 2.72
CA GLY A 68 -6.05 8.44 1.41
C GLY A 68 -7.09 8.80 0.37
N SER A 69 -6.67 8.81 -0.88
CA SER A 69 -7.55 9.13 -1.99
C SER A 69 -7.07 8.44 -3.27
N PHE A 70 -8.02 8.28 -4.21
CA PHE A 70 -7.72 7.79 -5.54
C PHE A 70 -8.25 8.80 -6.53
N ALA A 71 -7.36 9.36 -7.33
CA ALA A 71 -7.71 10.34 -8.34
C ALA A 71 -6.69 10.28 -9.47
N SER A 72 -7.14 10.52 -10.69
CA SER A 72 -6.26 10.49 -11.87
C SER A 72 -5.45 9.20 -11.94
N ASN A 73 -6.10 8.08 -11.67
CA ASN A 73 -5.52 6.74 -11.69
C ASN A 73 -4.32 6.58 -10.74
N THR A 74 -4.29 7.36 -9.66
CA THR A 74 -3.21 7.36 -8.69
C THR A 74 -3.76 7.18 -7.27
N VAL A 75 -3.20 6.21 -6.55
CA VAL A 75 -3.49 6.02 -5.13
C VAL A 75 -2.55 6.91 -4.34
N SER A 76 -3.10 7.68 -3.40
CA SER A 76 -2.32 8.59 -2.57
C SER A 76 -2.72 8.45 -1.11
N GLY A 77 -1.77 8.64 -0.21
CA GLY A 77 -2.05 8.63 1.21
C GLY A 77 -0.86 9.15 2.00
N THR A 78 -1.13 9.59 3.23
CA THR A 78 -0.09 10.06 4.14
C THR A 78 -0.09 9.16 5.37
N LEU A 79 1.07 8.63 5.73
CA LEU A 79 1.23 7.81 6.92
C LEU A 79 1.43 8.68 8.15
N ALA A 80 1.03 8.15 9.30
CA ALA A 80 1.29 8.81 10.57
C ALA A 80 2.79 8.86 10.85
N THR A 81 3.19 9.73 11.77
CA THR A 81 4.59 9.83 12.22
C THR A 81 5.15 8.45 12.50
N LEU A 82 6.34 8.18 11.97
CA LEU A 82 6.98 6.88 12.03
C LEU A 82 8.21 6.96 12.92
N PRO A 83 8.11 6.47 14.16
CA PRO A 83 9.28 6.45 15.06
C PRO A 83 10.38 5.55 14.53
N GLY A 84 11.60 5.80 14.97
CA GLY A 84 12.73 4.92 14.64
C GLY A 84 12.44 3.49 15.03
N GLY A 85 12.77 2.55 14.15
CA GLY A 85 12.52 1.12 14.34
C GLY A 85 11.12 0.66 14.02
N SER A 86 10.25 1.54 13.52
CA SER A 86 8.86 1.21 13.19
C SER A 86 8.64 1.05 11.70
N THR A 87 7.55 0.35 11.35
CA THR A 87 7.11 0.16 9.97
C THR A 87 5.61 0.42 9.91
N ARG A 88 5.17 1.12 8.87
CA ARG A 88 3.75 1.31 8.59
C ARG A 88 3.49 1.03 7.12
N THR A 89 2.25 0.68 6.80
CA THR A 89 1.91 0.28 5.43
C THR A 89 0.77 1.09 4.86
N LEU A 90 0.74 1.14 3.52
CA LEU A 90 -0.43 1.53 2.74
C LEU A 90 -0.83 0.31 1.93
N VAL A 91 -2.07 -0.12 2.05
CA VAL A 91 -2.59 -1.32 1.37
C VAL A 91 -3.82 -0.94 0.56
N PHE A 92 -3.88 -1.41 -0.67
CA PHE A 92 -5.07 -1.28 -1.50
C PHE A 92 -5.15 -2.48 -2.43
N ARG A 93 -6.27 -2.61 -3.15
CA ARG A 93 -6.47 -3.70 -4.11
C ARG A 93 -6.86 -3.15 -5.46
N ALA A 94 -6.53 -3.92 -6.49
CA ALA A 94 -6.92 -3.61 -7.85
C ALA A 94 -7.30 -4.90 -8.57
N VAL A 95 -8.15 -4.76 -9.58
CA VAL A 95 -8.63 -5.90 -10.37
C VAL A 95 -7.97 -5.84 -11.73
N ILE A 96 -7.50 -6.97 -12.21
CA ILE A 96 -6.88 -7.07 -13.54
C ILE A 96 -7.95 -6.93 -14.61
N ASN A 97 -7.74 -6.01 -15.53
CA ASN A 97 -8.67 -5.76 -16.64
C ASN A 97 -8.68 -6.88 -17.67
#